data_c49224e3cfe75c4570ba2bbc614b27c7
#
_entry.id   c49224e3cfe75c4570ba2bbc614b27c7
#
_cell.length_a   1.000
_cell.length_b   1.000
_cell.length_c   1.000
_cell.angle_alpha   90.00
_cell.angle_beta   90.00
_cell.angle_gamma   90.00
#
_symmetry.space_group_name_H-M   'P 1'
#
loop_
_entity.id
_entity.type
_entity.pdbx_description
1 polymer ?
#
loop_
_entity_poly.entity_id
_entity_poly.type
_entity_poly.pdbx_seq_one_letter_code
_entity_poly.pdbx_strand_id
1 'polypeptide(L)'
;MGNWIPGDPTLVAQILKISSAYTPPPPEGFVSPMLWGVEAEVIARFGAVGVPADAITFSRATWSFSVPKPPSAFVDDFLMYYGPTMNAFDAARASGREESLTKELDQLFGEQNMISDPSVTSI
;
A
#
# COMPACT_ATOMS: atom_id res chain seq x y z
N MET A 1 -5.42 -16.23 3.32
CA MET A 1 -5.76 -14.86 2.90
C MET A 1 -4.58 -13.97 3.24
N GLY A 2 -4.09 -13.15 2.31
CA GLY A 2 -2.97 -12.26 2.52
C GLY A 2 -3.44 -10.81 2.52
N ASN A 3 -2.98 -10.01 3.48
CA ASN A 3 -3.31 -8.59 3.57
C ASN A 3 -2.08 -7.77 3.98
N TRP A 4 -2.02 -6.54 3.52
CA TRP A 4 -1.00 -5.59 3.97
C TRP A 4 -1.29 -5.12 5.39
N ILE A 5 -0.25 -4.95 6.19
CA ILE A 5 -0.37 -4.47 7.58
C ILE A 5 -0.34 -2.94 7.57
N PRO A 6 -1.39 -2.25 8.05
CA PRO A 6 -1.41 -0.79 8.09
C PRO A 6 -0.26 -0.24 8.93
N GLY A 7 0.43 0.78 8.41
CA GLY A 7 1.53 1.43 9.12
C GLY A 7 2.85 0.66 9.12
N ASP A 8 2.91 -0.52 8.50
CA ASP A 8 4.16 -1.24 8.30
C ASP A 8 5.14 -0.39 7.47
N PRO A 9 6.46 -0.41 7.75
CA PRO A 9 7.44 0.38 7.02
C PRO A 9 7.74 -0.13 5.60
N THR A 10 7.23 -1.30 5.22
CA THR A 10 7.46 -1.88 3.90
C THR A 10 6.69 -1.16 2.79
N LEU A 11 7.15 -1.35 1.55
CA LEU A 11 6.76 -0.56 0.38
C LEU A 11 5.25 -0.36 0.23
N VAL A 12 4.47 -1.44 0.12
CA VAL A 12 3.05 -1.32 -0.23
C VAL A 12 2.24 -0.65 0.88
N ALA A 13 2.56 -0.90 2.14
CA ALA A 13 1.92 -0.22 3.26
C ALA A 13 2.20 1.29 3.23
N GLN A 14 3.42 1.70 2.86
CA GLN A 14 3.78 3.10 2.71
C GLN A 14 3.14 3.74 1.47
N ILE A 15 3.04 3.03 0.34
CA ILE A 15 2.27 3.49 -0.83
C ILE A 15 0.81 3.79 -0.43
N LEU A 16 0.18 2.89 0.29
CA LEU A 16 -1.20 3.05 0.74
C LEU A 16 -1.37 4.25 1.68
N LYS A 17 -0.41 4.47 2.58
CA LYS A 17 -0.37 5.62 3.47
C LYS A 17 -0.25 6.93 2.70
N ILE A 18 0.69 7.03 1.77
CA ILE A 18 0.87 8.21 0.90
C ILE A 18 -0.40 8.43 0.08
N SER A 19 -0.89 7.41 -0.60
CA SER A 19 -2.09 7.49 -1.44
C SER A 19 -3.31 8.01 -0.68
N SER A 20 -3.50 7.57 0.56
CA SER A 20 -4.62 8.00 1.40
C SER A 20 -4.59 9.50 1.74
N ALA A 21 -3.41 10.13 1.78
CA ALA A 21 -3.27 11.56 2.03
C ALA A 21 -3.71 12.43 0.84
N TYR A 22 -3.80 11.85 -0.36
CA TYR A 22 -4.22 12.54 -1.58
C TYR A 22 -5.66 12.25 -1.98
N THR A 23 -6.25 11.18 -1.49
CA THR A 23 -7.65 10.84 -1.76
C THR A 23 -8.59 11.60 -0.81
N PRO A 24 -9.81 11.93 -1.24
CA PRO A 24 -10.81 12.51 -0.35
C PRO A 24 -11.09 11.59 0.83
N PRO A 25 -11.50 12.15 2.00
CA PRO A 25 -11.91 11.32 3.13
C PRO A 25 -13.08 10.42 2.72
N PRO A 26 -13.10 9.15 3.19
CA PRO A 26 -14.17 8.22 2.87
C PRO A 26 -15.50 8.69 3.47
N PRO A 27 -16.65 8.26 2.91
CA PRO A 27 -17.95 8.59 3.46
C PRO A 27 -18.13 8.02 4.88
N GLU A 28 -19.02 8.62 5.65
CA GLU A 28 -19.37 8.14 6.99
C GLU A 28 -19.81 6.67 6.94
N GLY A 29 -19.33 5.87 7.90
CA GLY A 29 -19.60 4.43 7.97
C GLY A 29 -18.77 3.56 7.06
N PHE A 30 -17.84 4.14 6.28
CA PHE A 30 -16.91 3.37 5.44
C PHE A 30 -15.96 2.54 6.30
N VAL A 31 -15.90 1.24 6.01
CA VAL A 31 -14.97 0.31 6.66
C VAL A 31 -13.76 0.09 5.75
N SER A 32 -12.60 0.54 6.19
CA SER A 32 -11.37 0.43 5.39
C SER A 32 -10.99 -1.04 5.13
N PRO A 33 -10.71 -1.43 3.88
CA PRO A 33 -10.16 -2.75 3.56
C PRO A 33 -8.82 -3.03 4.27
N MET A 34 -8.07 -1.99 4.65
CA MET A 34 -6.82 -2.14 5.39
C MET A 34 -6.99 -2.79 6.77
N LEU A 35 -8.20 -2.75 7.34
CA LEU A 35 -8.51 -3.41 8.60
C LEU A 35 -8.38 -4.94 8.53
N TRP A 36 -8.40 -5.54 7.35
CA TRP A 36 -8.06 -6.95 7.18
C TRP A 36 -6.59 -7.27 7.48
N GLY A 37 -5.73 -6.28 7.55
CA GLY A 37 -4.34 -6.40 8.00
C GLY A 37 -4.15 -6.22 9.52
N VAL A 38 -5.24 -6.06 10.28
CA VAL A 38 -5.23 -5.88 11.75
C VAL A 38 -5.81 -7.13 12.41
N GLU A 39 -4.98 -7.88 13.14
CA GLU A 39 -5.35 -9.17 13.73
C GLU A 39 -6.60 -9.08 14.61
N ALA A 40 -6.70 -8.07 15.49
CA ALA A 40 -7.83 -7.87 16.37
C ALA A 40 -9.15 -7.64 15.59
N GLU A 41 -9.11 -6.91 14.49
CA GLU A 41 -10.26 -6.68 13.61
C GLU A 41 -10.72 -7.96 12.91
N VAL A 42 -9.77 -8.79 12.46
CA VAL A 42 -10.05 -10.09 11.85
C VAL A 42 -10.73 -11.01 12.87
N ILE A 43 -10.18 -11.10 14.08
CA ILE A 43 -10.75 -11.89 15.18
C ILE A 43 -12.19 -11.43 15.48
N ALA A 44 -12.42 -10.13 15.60
CA ALA A 44 -13.73 -9.58 15.89
C ALA A 44 -14.76 -9.91 14.79
N ARG A 45 -14.38 -9.77 13.51
CA ARG A 45 -15.26 -10.02 12.37
C ARG A 45 -15.64 -11.48 12.24
N PHE A 46 -14.69 -12.39 12.36
CA PHE A 46 -14.96 -13.82 12.33
C PHE A 46 -15.67 -14.30 13.59
N GLY A 47 -15.36 -13.70 14.74
CA GLY A 47 -16.07 -13.96 16.00
C GLY A 47 -17.56 -13.62 15.96
N ALA A 48 -17.92 -12.55 15.24
CA ALA A 48 -19.32 -12.14 15.03
C ALA A 48 -20.17 -13.19 14.29
N VAL A 49 -19.54 -14.09 13.54
CA VAL A 49 -20.22 -15.18 12.82
C VAL A 49 -19.91 -16.56 13.43
N GLY A 50 -19.41 -16.60 14.65
CA GLY A 50 -19.24 -17.82 15.44
C GLY A 50 -17.90 -18.56 15.27
N VAL A 51 -16.89 -17.96 14.61
CA VAL A 51 -15.55 -18.51 14.51
C VAL A 51 -14.73 -18.11 15.75
N PRO A 52 -14.29 -19.04 16.59
CA PRO A 52 -13.52 -18.70 17.79
C PRO A 52 -12.10 -18.25 17.45
N ALA A 53 -11.52 -17.40 18.29
CA ALA A 53 -10.18 -16.83 18.06
C ALA A 53 -9.08 -17.88 17.94
N ASP A 54 -9.18 -18.98 18.66
CA ASP A 54 -8.21 -20.11 18.62
C ASP A 54 -8.27 -20.92 17.32
N ALA A 55 -9.31 -20.75 16.51
CA ALA A 55 -9.41 -21.31 15.16
C ALA A 55 -8.73 -20.45 14.10
N ILE A 56 -8.20 -19.27 14.46
CA ILE A 56 -7.58 -18.32 13.56
C ILE A 56 -6.08 -18.27 13.84
N THR A 57 -5.27 -18.54 12.81
CA THR A 57 -3.81 -18.46 12.90
C THR A 57 -3.31 -17.34 12.01
N PHE A 58 -2.41 -16.51 12.54
CA PHE A 58 -1.74 -15.45 11.80
C PHE A 58 -0.27 -15.79 11.60
N SER A 59 0.24 -15.44 10.42
CA SER A 59 1.65 -15.45 10.12
C SER A 59 2.03 -14.20 9.35
N ARG A 60 3.26 -13.72 9.53
CA ARG A 60 3.80 -12.56 8.81
C ARG A 60 4.83 -13.04 7.81
N ALA A 61 4.80 -12.48 6.62
CA ALA A 61 5.77 -12.73 5.57
C ALA A 61 6.08 -11.42 4.84
N THR A 62 7.28 -11.32 4.30
CA THR A 62 7.71 -10.19 3.47
C THR A 62 7.82 -10.66 2.03
N TRP A 63 7.31 -9.87 1.12
CA TRP A 63 7.45 -10.06 -0.30
C TRP A 63 8.46 -9.05 -0.85
N SER A 64 9.36 -9.52 -1.72
CA SER A 64 10.33 -8.65 -2.41
C SER A 64 9.98 -8.55 -3.88
N PHE A 65 9.97 -7.32 -4.38
CA PHE A 65 9.87 -7.02 -5.80
C PHE A 65 11.27 -6.94 -6.40
N SER A 66 11.50 -7.62 -7.51
CA SER A 66 12.73 -7.52 -8.29
C SER A 66 12.38 -7.32 -9.75
N VAL A 67 12.67 -6.15 -10.28
CA VAL A 67 12.30 -5.76 -11.65
C VAL A 67 13.47 -5.11 -12.38
N PRO A 68 13.67 -5.41 -13.69
CA PRO A 68 14.77 -4.90 -14.49
C PRO A 68 14.44 -3.49 -15.02
N LYS A 69 14.14 -2.57 -14.12
CA LYS A 69 13.86 -1.16 -14.42
C LYS A 69 14.20 -0.27 -13.23
N PRO A 70 14.47 1.02 -13.43
CA PRO A 70 14.74 1.94 -12.33
C PRO A 70 13.51 2.13 -11.42
N PRO A 71 13.72 2.55 -10.16
CA PRO A 71 12.64 2.75 -9.21
C PRO A 71 11.51 3.66 -9.72
N SER A 72 11.83 4.76 -10.38
CA SER A 72 10.82 5.69 -10.95
C SER A 72 9.95 5.01 -12.01
N ALA A 73 10.51 4.19 -12.89
CA ALA A 73 9.73 3.43 -13.87
C ALA A 73 8.91 2.31 -13.22
N PHE A 74 9.28 1.85 -12.03
CA PHE A 74 8.47 0.92 -11.26
C PHE A 74 7.29 1.63 -10.56
N VAL A 75 7.43 2.90 -10.20
CA VAL A 75 6.28 3.76 -9.77
C VAL A 75 5.21 3.81 -10.85
N ASP A 76 5.60 3.90 -12.13
CA ASP A 76 4.65 3.91 -13.25
C ASP A 76 3.79 2.64 -13.34
N ASP A 77 4.32 1.48 -12.94
CA ASP A 77 3.52 0.25 -12.88
C ASP A 77 2.40 0.36 -11.82
N PHE A 78 2.70 0.95 -10.66
CA PHE A 78 1.67 1.19 -9.64
C PHE A 78 0.64 2.21 -10.11
N LEU A 79 1.08 3.27 -10.78
CA LEU A 79 0.18 4.27 -11.38
C LEU A 79 -0.74 3.63 -12.44
N MET A 80 -0.25 2.68 -13.21
CA MET A 80 -0.99 2.08 -14.32
C MET A 80 -1.89 0.91 -13.88
N TYR A 81 -1.50 0.15 -12.86
CA TYR A 81 -2.14 -1.13 -12.54
C TYR A 81 -2.63 -1.28 -11.09
N TYR A 82 -2.27 -0.38 -10.19
CA TYR A 82 -2.65 -0.50 -8.79
C TYR A 82 -3.72 0.51 -8.40
N GLY A 83 -4.93 0.02 -8.15
CA GLY A 83 -6.12 0.84 -7.91
C GLY A 83 -5.95 1.99 -6.90
N PRO A 84 -5.40 1.76 -5.70
CA PRO A 84 -5.17 2.84 -4.73
C PRO A 84 -4.27 3.96 -5.26
N THR A 85 -3.22 3.63 -6.01
CA THR A 85 -2.32 4.62 -6.63
C THR A 85 -3.03 5.35 -7.76
N MET A 86 -3.76 4.65 -8.62
CA MET A 86 -4.55 5.25 -9.70
C MET A 86 -5.52 6.30 -9.14
N ASN A 87 -6.29 5.94 -8.13
CA ASN A 87 -7.25 6.85 -7.48
C ASN A 87 -6.56 8.06 -6.84
N ALA A 88 -5.40 7.85 -6.20
CA ALA A 88 -4.63 8.94 -5.61
C ALA A 88 -4.13 9.94 -6.67
N PHE A 89 -3.66 9.45 -7.82
CA PHE A 89 -3.24 10.31 -8.93
C PHE A 89 -4.41 11.08 -9.55
N ASP A 90 -5.56 10.45 -9.73
CA ASP A 90 -6.76 11.14 -10.22
C ASP A 90 -7.18 12.28 -9.27
N ALA A 91 -7.19 12.04 -7.98
CA ALA A 91 -7.47 13.05 -6.98
C ALA A 91 -6.39 14.15 -6.93
N ALA A 92 -5.12 13.77 -7.05
CA ALA A 92 -4.00 14.72 -7.07
C ALA A 92 -4.03 15.62 -8.30
N ARG A 93 -4.37 15.09 -9.48
CA ARG A 93 -4.58 15.88 -10.71
C ARG A 93 -5.71 16.88 -10.52
N ALA A 94 -6.84 16.45 -10.00
CA ALA A 94 -7.99 17.31 -9.75
C ALA A 94 -7.70 18.46 -8.77
N SER A 95 -6.75 18.27 -7.84
CA SER A 95 -6.36 19.24 -6.83
C SER A 95 -5.03 19.96 -7.13
N GLY A 96 -4.40 19.73 -8.30
CA GLY A 96 -3.12 20.34 -8.68
C GLY A 96 -1.91 19.83 -7.87
N ARG A 97 -1.98 18.62 -7.28
CA ARG A 97 -0.93 18.04 -6.43
C ARG A 97 -0.23 16.83 -7.05
N GLU A 98 -0.39 16.60 -8.35
CA GLU A 98 0.18 15.43 -9.04
C GLU A 98 1.69 15.36 -8.91
N GLU A 99 2.39 16.51 -9.08
CA GLU A 99 3.84 16.57 -8.95
C GLU A 99 4.31 16.20 -7.53
N SER A 100 3.60 16.65 -6.50
CA SER A 100 3.90 16.31 -5.10
C SER A 100 3.77 14.81 -4.85
N LEU A 101 2.70 14.19 -5.35
CA LEU A 101 2.49 12.74 -5.21
C LEU A 101 3.57 11.94 -5.93
N THR A 102 3.90 12.32 -7.17
CA THR A 102 4.98 11.69 -7.95
C THR A 102 6.30 11.73 -7.18
N LYS A 103 6.66 12.90 -6.66
CA LYS A 103 7.90 13.10 -5.91
C LYS A 103 7.96 12.24 -4.63
N GLU A 104 6.87 12.17 -3.89
CA GLU A 104 6.81 11.34 -2.67
C GLU A 104 6.96 9.85 -2.99
N LEU A 105 6.34 9.36 -4.06
CA LEU A 105 6.47 7.96 -4.48
C LEU A 105 7.86 7.66 -5.03
N ASP A 106 8.43 8.52 -5.86
CA ASP A 106 9.79 8.37 -6.37
C ASP A 106 10.81 8.32 -5.22
N GLN A 107 10.65 9.17 -4.22
CA GLN A 107 11.49 9.17 -3.04
C GLN A 107 11.34 7.86 -2.26
N LEU A 108 10.12 7.40 -1.99
CA LEU A 108 9.86 6.15 -1.28
C LEU A 108 10.51 4.95 -1.98
N PHE A 109 10.30 4.82 -3.29
CA PHE A 109 10.85 3.71 -4.07
C PHE A 109 12.39 3.76 -4.13
N GLY A 110 12.96 4.96 -4.26
CA GLY A 110 14.40 5.16 -4.24
C GLY A 110 15.02 4.80 -2.89
N GLU A 111 14.42 5.23 -1.79
CA GLU A 111 14.90 4.95 -0.43
C GLU A 111 14.81 3.46 -0.07
N GLN A 112 13.80 2.77 -0.56
CA GLN A 112 13.60 1.34 -0.30
C GLN A 112 14.33 0.43 -1.26
N ASN A 113 14.94 0.96 -2.33
CA ASN A 113 15.72 0.14 -3.26
C ASN A 113 17.01 -0.36 -2.59
N MET A 114 17.18 -1.67 -2.51
CA MET A 114 18.32 -2.34 -1.88
C MET A 114 19.52 -2.54 -2.81
N ILE A 115 19.36 -2.18 -4.09
CA ILE A 115 20.42 -2.35 -5.12
C ILE A 115 20.98 -0.98 -5.48
N SER A 116 22.32 -0.89 -5.55
CA SER A 116 23.03 0.33 -5.95
C SER A 116 22.95 0.63 -7.45
N ASP A 117 22.59 -0.36 -8.27
CA ASP A 117 22.42 -0.18 -9.71
C ASP A 117 21.12 0.62 -9.97
N PRO A 118 21.21 1.84 -10.52
CA PRO A 118 20.05 2.69 -10.73
C PRO A 118 19.11 2.19 -11.85
N SER A 119 19.51 1.21 -12.63
CA SER A 119 18.71 0.62 -13.72
C SER A 119 17.84 -0.55 -13.26
N VAL A 120 17.99 -0.99 -12.01
CA VAL A 120 17.29 -2.16 -11.44
C VAL A 120 16.63 -1.77 -10.12
N THR A 121 15.47 -2.34 -9.87
CA THR A 121 14.76 -2.18 -8.58
C THR A 121 14.70 -3.52 -7.85
N SER A 122 15.08 -3.51 -6.58
CA SER A 122 14.85 -4.61 -5.64
C SER A 122 14.40 -4.04 -4.30
N ILE A 123 13.14 -4.24 -3.98
CA ILE A 123 12.48 -3.71 -2.78
C ILE A 123 11.77 -4.83 -2.04
#